data_5ae81073ae49f27614c70817749cde2c
#
_entry.id   5ae81073ae49f27614c70817749cde2c
#
_cell.length_a   1.000
_cell.length_b   1.000
_cell.length_c   1.000
_cell.angle_alpha   90.00
_cell.angle_beta   90.00
_cell.angle_gamma   90.00
#
_symmetry.space_group_name_H-M   'P 1'
#
loop_
_entity.id
_entity.type
_entity.pdbx_description
1 polymer ?
#
loop_
_entity_poly.entity_id
_entity_poly.type
_entity_poly.pdbx_seq_one_letter_code
_entity_poly.pdbx_strand_id
1 'polypeptide(L)'
;MLIIIFSLNLKWFPVSGSYGPIYWVLPIATLGINNAANIMRYTRSAVLDNVKQDFVRTARAKGQKESKIIMHHIMGNAMIPITTCIGIFLVSNMAGTIVIEQIFSLPGLGSLMITAVTQRDYPVLRGCILLVAVTTCVINLLIDLFYAVIDPRIKARLKQEGGSSIIKKRMQGGVAKS
;
A
#
# COMPACT_ATOMS: atom_id res chain seq x y z
N MET A 1 12.50 -20.21 -4.00
CA MET A 1 12.02 -21.46 -3.35
C MET A 1 10.76 -22.02 -3.99
N LEU A 2 9.67 -21.25 -4.20
CA LEU A 2 8.44 -21.78 -4.81
C LEU A 2 8.66 -22.40 -6.20
N ILE A 3 9.49 -21.80 -7.06
CA ILE A 3 9.84 -22.37 -8.38
C ILE A 3 10.45 -23.74 -8.24
N ILE A 4 11.41 -23.93 -7.31
CA ILE A 4 12.10 -25.20 -7.12
C ILE A 4 11.12 -26.28 -6.71
N ILE A 5 10.21 -25.98 -5.80
CA ILE A 5 9.26 -26.96 -5.28
C ILE A 5 8.18 -27.27 -6.31
N PHE A 6 7.47 -26.25 -6.80
CA PHE A 6 6.27 -26.46 -7.63
C PHE A 6 6.54 -26.63 -9.12
N SER A 7 7.66 -26.09 -9.62
CA SER A 7 7.99 -26.15 -11.03
C SER A 7 9.01 -27.25 -11.35
N LEU A 8 10.09 -27.36 -10.58
CA LEU A 8 11.13 -28.36 -10.84
C LEU A 8 10.80 -29.72 -10.23
N ASN A 9 10.36 -29.78 -8.96
CA ASN A 9 10.09 -31.04 -8.28
C ASN A 9 8.72 -31.63 -8.64
N LEU A 10 7.63 -30.83 -8.43
CA LEU A 10 6.28 -31.31 -8.68
C LEU A 10 5.84 -31.21 -10.15
N LYS A 11 6.51 -30.38 -10.97
CA LYS A 11 6.15 -30.12 -12.38
C LYS A 11 4.69 -29.70 -12.60
N TRP A 12 4.06 -29.09 -11.61
CA TRP A 12 2.68 -28.64 -11.67
C TRP A 12 2.53 -27.32 -12.44
N PHE A 13 3.55 -26.49 -12.39
CA PHE A 13 3.55 -25.17 -13.03
C PHE A 13 4.79 -24.98 -13.88
N PRO A 14 4.70 -24.28 -15.02
CA PRO A 14 5.84 -23.96 -15.86
C PRO A 14 6.81 -23.02 -15.14
N VAL A 15 8.10 -23.16 -15.45
CA VAL A 15 9.19 -22.40 -14.80
C VAL A 15 9.14 -20.93 -15.17
N SER A 16 8.85 -20.63 -16.46
CA SER A 16 8.93 -19.27 -17.01
C SER A 16 8.08 -19.13 -18.28
N GLY A 17 7.70 -17.91 -18.60
CA GLY A 17 6.94 -17.58 -19.81
C GLY A 17 5.60 -16.88 -19.52
N SER A 18 4.89 -16.45 -20.57
CA SER A 18 3.64 -15.69 -20.48
C SER A 18 2.51 -16.27 -21.36
N TYR A 19 2.60 -17.52 -21.75
CA TYR A 19 1.72 -18.11 -22.76
C TYR A 19 0.34 -18.56 -22.25
N GLY A 20 -0.03 -18.26 -20.98
CA GLY A 20 -1.35 -18.61 -20.46
C GLY A 20 -1.53 -18.26 -18.99
N PRO A 21 -2.75 -18.37 -18.43
CA PRO A 21 -3.04 -17.97 -17.07
C PRO A 21 -2.25 -18.79 -16.02
N ILE A 22 -1.88 -20.01 -16.35
CA ILE A 22 -1.14 -20.91 -15.45
C ILE A 22 0.28 -20.39 -15.13
N TYR A 23 0.88 -19.60 -16.03
CA TYR A 23 2.20 -18.99 -15.84
C TYR A 23 2.19 -17.85 -14.83
N TRP A 24 1.03 -17.23 -14.58
CA TRP A 24 0.87 -16.13 -13.63
C TRP A 24 0.64 -16.60 -12.19
N VAL A 25 0.28 -17.87 -11.99
CA VAL A 25 -0.04 -18.41 -10.65
C VAL A 25 1.15 -18.33 -9.71
N LEU A 26 2.33 -18.77 -10.13
CA LEU A 26 3.54 -18.73 -9.28
C LEU A 26 4.01 -17.30 -8.95
N PRO A 27 4.14 -16.37 -9.91
CA PRO A 27 4.47 -14.98 -9.63
C PRO A 27 3.48 -14.32 -8.65
N ILE A 28 2.18 -14.49 -8.88
CA ILE A 28 1.12 -13.95 -8.02
C ILE A 28 1.20 -14.57 -6.62
N ALA A 29 1.36 -15.89 -6.52
CA ALA A 29 1.50 -16.57 -5.23
C ALA A 29 2.75 -16.10 -4.47
N THR A 30 3.87 -15.88 -5.16
CA THR A 30 5.12 -15.41 -4.54
C THR A 30 4.96 -14.03 -3.92
N LEU A 31 4.36 -13.09 -4.65
CA LEU A 31 4.05 -11.74 -4.13
C LEU A 31 2.97 -11.79 -3.08
N GLY A 32 1.90 -12.55 -3.33
CA GLY A 32 0.73 -12.62 -2.45
C GLY A 32 1.04 -13.19 -1.07
N ILE A 33 1.79 -14.28 -0.98
CA ILE A 33 2.14 -14.92 0.31
C ILE A 33 3.00 -13.98 1.16
N ASN A 34 3.99 -13.33 0.55
CA ASN A 34 4.87 -12.38 1.26
C ASN A 34 4.07 -11.18 1.80
N ASN A 35 3.25 -10.58 0.94
CA ASN A 35 2.41 -9.45 1.35
C ASN A 35 1.34 -9.84 2.38
N ALA A 36 0.70 -11.00 2.23
CA ALA A 36 -0.29 -11.50 3.17
C ALA A 36 0.30 -11.67 4.57
N ALA A 37 1.51 -12.21 4.70
CA ALA A 37 2.20 -12.37 5.98
C ALA A 37 2.49 -11.01 6.66
N ASN A 38 2.86 -10.00 5.88
CA ASN A 38 3.10 -8.65 6.38
C ASN A 38 1.79 -7.98 6.82
N ILE A 39 0.77 -7.98 5.95
CA ILE A 39 -0.54 -7.39 6.24
C ILE A 39 -1.15 -8.04 7.48
N MET A 40 -1.05 -9.37 7.62
CA MET A 40 -1.55 -10.09 8.79
C MET A 40 -0.89 -9.61 10.09
N ARG A 41 0.44 -9.43 10.11
CA ARG A 41 1.16 -8.92 11.30
C ARG A 41 0.72 -7.50 11.66
N TYR A 42 0.62 -6.61 10.67
CA TYR A 42 0.17 -5.24 10.87
C TYR A 42 -1.28 -5.18 11.36
N THR A 43 -2.17 -5.95 10.73
CA THR A 43 -3.57 -6.04 11.14
C THR A 43 -3.70 -6.49 12.59
N ARG A 44 -2.94 -7.54 12.96
CA ARG A 44 -2.94 -8.03 14.36
C ARG A 44 -2.48 -6.94 15.33
N SER A 45 -1.37 -6.25 15.03
CA SER A 45 -0.87 -5.16 15.87
C SER A 45 -1.90 -4.04 15.99
N ALA A 46 -2.43 -3.55 14.88
CA ALA A 46 -3.42 -2.49 14.86
C ALA A 46 -4.69 -2.83 15.67
N VAL A 47 -5.15 -4.07 15.58
CA VAL A 47 -6.30 -4.54 16.37
C VAL A 47 -5.96 -4.59 17.87
N LEU A 48 -4.80 -5.16 18.23
CA LEU A 48 -4.38 -5.26 19.64
C LEU A 48 -4.19 -3.89 20.29
N ASP A 49 -3.65 -2.92 19.55
CA ASP A 49 -3.46 -1.55 20.04
C ASP A 49 -4.82 -0.86 20.30
N ASN A 50 -5.82 -1.12 19.47
CA ASN A 50 -7.17 -0.60 19.66
C ASN A 50 -7.93 -1.29 20.80
N VAL A 51 -7.68 -2.58 21.07
CA VAL A 51 -8.30 -3.30 22.20
C VAL A 51 -7.94 -2.68 23.56
N LYS A 52 -6.75 -2.10 23.67
CA LYS A 52 -6.25 -1.50 24.93
C LYS A 52 -6.76 -0.07 25.19
N GLN A 53 -7.47 0.53 24.24
CA GLN A 53 -7.92 1.92 24.34
C GLN A 53 -9.10 2.10 25.30
N ASP A 54 -9.20 3.29 25.90
CA ASP A 54 -10.20 3.61 26.92
C ASP A 54 -11.65 3.55 26.43
N PHE A 55 -11.87 3.82 25.12
CA PHE A 55 -13.22 3.70 24.55
C PHE A 55 -13.74 2.24 24.56
N VAL A 56 -12.85 1.25 24.49
CA VAL A 56 -13.23 -0.17 24.62
C VAL A 56 -13.65 -0.49 26.04
N ARG A 57 -12.92 0.03 27.05
CA ARG A 57 -13.29 -0.13 28.46
C ARG A 57 -14.64 0.51 28.76
N THR A 58 -14.87 1.73 28.21
CA THR A 58 -16.14 2.42 28.36
C THR A 58 -17.32 1.64 27.71
N ALA A 59 -17.09 1.06 26.54
CA ALA A 59 -18.12 0.25 25.85
C ALA A 59 -18.46 -1.03 26.63
N ARG A 60 -17.45 -1.67 27.24
CA ARG A 60 -17.65 -2.83 28.12
C ARG A 60 -18.41 -2.45 29.39
N ALA A 61 -18.07 -1.31 30.02
CA ALA A 61 -18.77 -0.80 31.20
C ALA A 61 -20.26 -0.49 30.92
N LYS A 62 -20.61 -0.12 29.68
CA LYS A 62 -22.00 0.06 29.23
C LYS A 62 -22.74 -1.25 28.95
N GLY A 63 -22.11 -2.41 29.17
CA GLY A 63 -22.75 -3.72 28.96
C GLY A 63 -22.97 -4.12 27.50
N GLN A 64 -22.24 -3.53 26.55
CA GLN A 64 -22.36 -3.90 25.14
C GLN A 64 -21.82 -5.31 24.90
N LYS A 65 -22.45 -6.05 23.94
CA LYS A 65 -21.97 -7.37 23.54
C LYS A 65 -20.56 -7.29 22.95
N GLU A 66 -19.67 -8.20 23.35
CA GLU A 66 -18.25 -8.22 22.93
C GLU A 66 -18.10 -8.25 21.41
N SER A 67 -18.97 -9.00 20.71
CA SER A 67 -18.99 -9.03 19.24
C SER A 67 -19.23 -7.63 18.62
N LYS A 68 -20.12 -6.83 19.21
CA LYS A 68 -20.39 -5.45 18.74
C LYS A 68 -19.22 -4.53 19.01
N ILE A 69 -18.56 -4.70 20.15
CA ILE A 69 -17.35 -3.93 20.50
C ILE A 69 -16.23 -4.22 19.51
N ILE A 70 -15.98 -5.50 19.20
CA ILE A 70 -14.94 -5.90 18.27
C ILE A 70 -15.22 -5.39 16.86
N MET A 71 -16.40 -5.69 16.30
CA MET A 71 -16.69 -5.40 14.90
C MET A 71 -16.91 -3.91 14.62
N HIS A 72 -17.52 -3.18 15.54
CA HIS A 72 -17.89 -1.78 15.29
C HIS A 72 -16.90 -0.78 15.86
N HIS A 73 -16.41 -0.98 17.09
CA HIS A 73 -15.52 -0.03 17.75
C HIS A 73 -14.05 -0.31 17.48
N ILE A 74 -13.61 -1.58 17.63
CA ILE A 74 -12.18 -1.92 17.46
C ILE A 74 -11.83 -1.98 15.98
N MET A 75 -12.57 -2.77 15.19
CA MET A 75 -12.27 -2.94 13.77
C MET A 75 -12.42 -1.63 13.00
N GLY A 76 -13.46 -0.83 13.28
CA GLY A 76 -13.66 0.47 12.63
C GLY A 76 -12.46 1.42 12.82
N ASN A 77 -11.88 1.47 14.02
CA ASN A 77 -10.69 2.29 14.26
C ASN A 77 -9.39 1.64 13.74
N ALA A 78 -9.29 0.29 13.76
CA ALA A 78 -8.14 -0.43 13.23
C ALA A 78 -8.07 -0.38 11.69
N MET A 79 -9.19 -0.16 10.99
CA MET A 79 -9.19 -0.04 9.51
C MET A 79 -8.32 1.10 9.00
N ILE A 80 -8.19 2.21 9.73
CA ILE A 80 -7.37 3.35 9.30
C ILE A 80 -5.90 2.95 9.12
N PRO A 81 -5.19 2.45 10.17
CA PRO A 81 -3.80 2.03 10.00
C PRO A 81 -3.64 0.82 9.08
N ILE A 82 -4.62 -0.09 9.01
CA ILE A 82 -4.59 -1.23 8.08
C ILE A 82 -4.61 -0.76 6.63
N THR A 83 -5.51 0.15 6.28
CA THR A 83 -5.63 0.69 4.92
C THR A 83 -4.36 1.44 4.52
N THR A 84 -3.79 2.24 5.44
CA THR A 84 -2.49 2.91 5.24
C THR A 84 -1.38 1.92 4.93
N CYS A 85 -1.31 0.83 5.70
CA CYS A 85 -0.33 -0.23 5.50
C CYS A 85 -0.48 -0.89 4.12
N ILE A 86 -1.71 -1.21 3.70
CA ILE A 86 -2.00 -1.77 2.37
C ILE A 86 -1.52 -0.82 1.27
N GLY A 87 -1.77 0.48 1.40
CA GLY A 87 -1.31 1.48 0.45
C GLY A 87 0.22 1.52 0.31
N ILE A 88 0.94 1.52 1.42
CA ILE A 88 2.41 1.48 1.44
C ILE A 88 2.91 0.21 0.74
N PHE A 89 2.30 -0.95 0.99
CA PHE A 89 2.69 -2.20 0.34
C PHE A 89 2.41 -2.19 -1.16
N LEU A 90 1.31 -1.60 -1.62
CA LEU A 90 1.02 -1.48 -3.06
C LEU A 90 2.13 -0.71 -3.78
N VAL A 91 2.57 0.41 -3.23
CA VAL A 91 3.67 1.21 -3.80
C VAL A 91 5.00 0.46 -3.74
N SER A 92 5.33 -0.15 -2.60
CA SER A 92 6.58 -0.91 -2.43
C SER A 92 6.69 -2.10 -3.38
N ASN A 93 5.57 -2.75 -3.70
CA ASN A 93 5.55 -3.86 -4.65
C ASN A 93 5.89 -3.43 -6.08
N MET A 94 5.71 -2.17 -6.47
CA MET A 94 6.10 -1.70 -7.80
C MET A 94 7.62 -1.88 -8.04
N ALA A 95 8.44 -1.60 -7.03
CA ALA A 95 9.88 -1.86 -7.12
C ALA A 95 10.23 -3.36 -7.07
N GLY A 96 9.52 -4.14 -6.24
CA GLY A 96 9.73 -5.58 -6.11
C GLY A 96 9.35 -6.39 -7.35
N THR A 97 8.44 -5.88 -8.17
CA THR A 97 7.96 -6.55 -9.38
C THR A 97 9.07 -6.73 -10.41
N ILE A 98 10.06 -5.83 -10.49
CA ILE A 98 11.22 -5.93 -11.42
C ILE A 98 11.94 -7.26 -11.24
N VAL A 99 12.21 -7.68 -10.00
CA VAL A 99 12.90 -8.94 -9.69
C VAL A 99 12.04 -10.15 -10.07
N ILE A 100 10.74 -10.07 -9.82
CA ILE A 100 9.78 -11.14 -10.19
C ILE A 100 9.69 -11.29 -11.70
N GLU A 101 9.57 -10.18 -12.45
CA GLU A 101 9.57 -10.21 -13.91
C GLU A 101 10.81 -10.89 -14.48
N GLN A 102 11.97 -10.59 -13.91
CA GLN A 102 13.22 -11.20 -14.34
C GLN A 102 13.31 -12.69 -14.04
N ILE A 103 12.93 -13.10 -12.81
CA ILE A 103 12.99 -14.51 -12.39
C ILE A 103 12.03 -15.39 -13.19
N PHE A 104 10.83 -14.89 -13.47
CA PHE A 104 9.80 -15.62 -14.19
C PHE A 104 9.81 -15.35 -15.70
N SER A 105 10.78 -14.55 -16.22
CA SER A 105 10.89 -14.14 -17.62
C SER A 105 9.58 -13.55 -18.15
N LEU A 106 8.93 -12.72 -17.35
CA LEU A 106 7.70 -12.05 -17.76
C LEU A 106 8.03 -10.78 -18.54
N PRO A 107 7.32 -10.51 -19.65
CA PRO A 107 7.48 -9.25 -20.37
C PRO A 107 6.85 -8.12 -19.57
N GLY A 108 7.69 -7.25 -19.00
CA GLY A 108 7.27 -6.12 -18.20
C GLY A 108 8.28 -4.97 -18.24
N LEU A 109 7.93 -3.85 -17.57
CA LEU A 109 8.80 -2.66 -17.53
C LEU A 109 10.15 -2.94 -16.86
N GLY A 110 10.16 -3.79 -15.82
CA GLY A 110 11.39 -4.13 -15.12
C GLY A 110 12.33 -4.95 -15.99
N SER A 111 11.82 -5.94 -16.73
CA SER A 111 12.62 -6.72 -17.67
C SER A 111 13.15 -5.85 -18.82
N LEU A 112 12.36 -4.90 -19.31
CA LEU A 112 12.78 -3.93 -20.32
C LEU A 112 13.90 -3.01 -19.80
N MET A 113 13.79 -2.54 -18.56
CA MET A 113 14.82 -1.71 -17.92
C MET A 113 16.16 -2.46 -17.80
N ILE A 114 16.13 -3.73 -17.35
CA ILE A 114 17.34 -4.55 -17.23
C ILE A 114 17.96 -4.77 -18.61
N THR A 115 17.16 -5.04 -19.64
CA THR A 115 17.62 -5.20 -21.02
C THR A 115 18.27 -3.90 -21.52
N ALA A 116 17.63 -2.74 -21.29
CA ALA A 116 18.18 -1.43 -21.67
C ALA A 116 19.51 -1.13 -20.96
N VAL A 117 19.66 -1.51 -19.70
CA VAL A 117 20.92 -1.37 -18.96
C VAL A 117 22.02 -2.26 -19.59
N THR A 118 21.72 -3.52 -19.87
CA THR A 118 22.69 -4.46 -20.43
C THR A 118 23.13 -4.06 -21.85
N GLN A 119 22.21 -3.50 -22.65
CA GLN A 119 22.48 -2.98 -23.99
C GLN A 119 23.03 -1.56 -24.01
N ARG A 120 23.14 -0.91 -22.85
CA ARG A 120 23.53 0.50 -22.70
C ARG A 120 22.62 1.47 -23.48
N ASP A 121 21.36 1.11 -23.64
CA ASP A 121 20.35 1.96 -24.29
C ASP A 121 19.78 2.97 -23.28
N TYR A 122 20.49 4.08 -23.12
CA TYR A 122 20.11 5.15 -22.18
C TYR A 122 18.80 5.85 -22.55
N PRO A 123 18.44 6.10 -23.81
CA PRO A 123 17.13 6.64 -24.19
C PRO A 123 15.97 5.79 -23.67
N VAL A 124 15.99 4.49 -23.92
CA VAL A 124 14.94 3.55 -23.46
C VAL A 124 14.93 3.50 -21.94
N LEU A 125 16.08 3.41 -21.28
CA LEU A 125 16.17 3.39 -19.83
C LEU A 125 15.53 4.64 -19.19
N ARG A 126 15.82 5.84 -19.71
CA ARG A 126 15.22 7.10 -19.24
C ARG A 126 13.70 7.10 -19.40
N GLY A 127 13.21 6.62 -20.56
CA GLY A 127 11.77 6.49 -20.81
C GLY A 127 11.10 5.57 -19.80
N CYS A 128 11.67 4.41 -19.53
CA CYS A 128 11.16 3.47 -18.53
C CYS A 128 11.14 4.07 -17.11
N ILE A 129 12.22 4.74 -16.70
CA ILE A 129 12.29 5.40 -15.38
C ILE A 129 11.21 6.47 -15.23
N LEU A 130 11.03 7.32 -16.25
CA LEU A 130 9.99 8.35 -16.24
C LEU A 130 8.60 7.73 -16.15
N LEU A 131 8.34 6.66 -16.91
CA LEU A 131 7.06 5.97 -16.91
C LEU A 131 6.76 5.36 -15.53
N VAL A 132 7.73 4.69 -14.91
CA VAL A 132 7.60 4.13 -13.56
C VAL A 132 7.36 5.24 -12.54
N ALA A 133 8.10 6.36 -12.62
CA ALA A 133 7.94 7.49 -11.71
C ALA A 133 6.54 8.11 -11.81
N VAL A 134 6.05 8.35 -13.02
CA VAL A 134 4.70 8.88 -13.25
C VAL A 134 3.64 7.91 -12.75
N THR A 135 3.76 6.63 -13.06
CA THR A 135 2.81 5.59 -12.62
C THR A 135 2.77 5.51 -11.10
N THR A 136 3.94 5.53 -10.44
CA THR A 136 4.04 5.53 -8.97
C THR A 136 3.39 6.78 -8.37
N CYS A 137 3.60 7.95 -8.95
CA CYS A 137 3.00 9.20 -8.51
C CYS A 137 1.46 9.15 -8.62
N VAL A 138 0.94 8.64 -9.74
CA VAL A 138 -0.51 8.49 -9.95
C VAL A 138 -1.10 7.49 -8.95
N ILE A 139 -0.44 6.36 -8.70
CA ILE A 139 -0.92 5.37 -7.73
C ILE A 139 -0.92 5.95 -6.32
N ASN A 140 0.14 6.67 -5.91
CA ASN A 140 0.18 7.36 -4.62
C ASN A 140 -0.98 8.35 -4.48
N LEU A 141 -1.21 9.18 -5.51
CA LEU A 141 -2.32 10.13 -5.53
C LEU A 141 -3.69 9.43 -5.37
N LEU A 142 -3.90 8.31 -6.07
CA LEU A 142 -5.12 7.52 -5.94
C LEU A 142 -5.29 6.94 -4.52
N ILE A 143 -4.22 6.45 -3.93
CA ILE A 143 -4.20 5.94 -2.55
C ILE A 143 -4.54 7.06 -1.57
N ASP A 144 -3.92 8.25 -1.70
CA ASP A 144 -4.18 9.40 -0.84
C ASP A 144 -5.62 9.88 -0.97
N LEU A 145 -6.16 9.89 -2.20
CA LEU A 145 -7.57 10.22 -2.44
C LEU A 145 -8.50 9.19 -1.78
N PHE A 146 -8.15 7.92 -1.85
CA PHE A 146 -8.90 6.84 -1.21
C PHE A 146 -8.91 7.00 0.32
N TYR A 147 -7.76 7.37 0.91
CA TYR A 147 -7.69 7.70 2.34
C TYR A 147 -8.57 8.89 2.72
N ALA A 148 -8.55 9.94 1.91
CA ALA A 148 -9.37 11.12 2.16
C ALA A 148 -10.90 10.83 2.11
N VAL A 149 -11.30 9.76 1.41
CA VAL A 149 -12.69 9.29 1.37
C VAL A 149 -13.03 8.43 2.57
N ILE A 150 -12.12 7.51 2.97
CA ILE A 150 -12.35 6.56 4.07
C ILE A 150 -12.24 7.23 5.43
N ASP A 151 -11.31 8.18 5.60
CA ASP A 151 -11.11 8.89 6.87
C ASP A 151 -11.66 10.32 6.83
N PRO A 152 -12.92 10.52 7.24
CA PRO A 152 -13.52 11.86 7.32
C PRO A 152 -12.83 12.78 8.35
N ARG A 153 -12.02 12.24 9.27
CA ARG A 153 -11.27 13.00 10.28
C ARG A 153 -10.12 13.79 9.66
N ILE A 154 -9.52 13.29 8.58
CA ILE A 154 -8.50 14.03 7.82
C ILE A 154 -9.11 15.30 7.20
N LYS A 155 -10.33 15.23 6.67
CA LYS A 155 -11.05 16.42 6.17
C LYS A 155 -11.24 17.49 7.25
N ALA A 156 -11.52 17.08 8.49
CA ALA A 156 -11.69 18.01 9.60
C ALA A 156 -10.36 18.68 10.00
N ARG A 157 -9.23 17.95 10.00
CA ARG A 157 -7.90 18.50 10.29
C ARG A 157 -7.42 19.47 9.21
N LEU A 158 -7.55 19.11 7.93
CA LEU A 158 -7.19 19.99 6.81
C LEU A 158 -8.02 21.28 6.81
N LYS A 159 -9.30 21.21 7.21
CA LYS A 159 -10.17 22.39 7.36
C LYS A 159 -9.75 23.28 8.53
N GLN A 160 -9.22 22.71 9.62
CA GLN A 160 -8.67 23.45 10.76
C GLN A 160 -7.33 24.13 10.42
N GLU A 161 -6.43 23.42 9.73
CA GLU A 161 -5.13 23.98 9.33
C GLU A 161 -5.29 25.09 8.28
N GLY A 162 -6.18 24.90 7.30
CA GLY A 162 -6.53 25.93 6.32
C GLY A 162 -7.16 27.18 6.97
N GLY A 163 -8.03 27.01 7.97
CA GLY A 163 -8.61 28.11 8.74
C GLY A 163 -7.59 28.85 9.61
N SER A 164 -6.72 28.13 10.27
CA SER A 164 -5.69 28.68 11.17
C SER A 164 -4.64 29.50 10.40
N SER A 165 -4.23 29.07 9.21
CA SER A 165 -3.26 29.79 8.38
C SER A 165 -3.81 31.14 7.86
N ILE A 166 -5.10 31.20 7.54
CA ILE A 166 -5.78 32.43 7.08
C ILE A 166 -5.91 33.43 8.23
N ILE A 167 -6.24 32.98 9.44
CA ILE A 167 -6.34 33.82 10.63
C ILE A 167 -4.95 34.39 11.01
N LYS A 168 -3.90 33.55 10.97
CA LYS A 168 -2.53 33.99 11.28
C LYS A 168 -2.01 35.01 10.27
N LYS A 169 -2.35 34.86 9.00
CA LYS A 169 -1.99 35.82 7.93
C LYS A 169 -2.75 37.15 8.06
N ARG A 170 -4.00 37.13 8.55
CA ARG A 170 -4.78 38.38 8.84
C ARG A 170 -4.26 39.14 10.06
N MET A 171 -3.83 38.40 11.11
CA MET A 171 -3.24 39.06 12.31
C MET A 171 -1.89 39.71 12.01
N GLN A 172 -1.03 39.08 11.21
CA GLN A 172 0.26 39.64 10.82
C GLN A 172 0.14 40.83 9.84
N GLY A 173 -0.88 40.83 8.99
CA GLY A 173 -1.14 41.94 8.07
C GLY A 173 -1.84 43.17 8.72
N GLY A 174 -2.45 42.97 9.90
CA GLY A 174 -3.07 44.06 10.66
C GLY A 174 -2.10 44.88 11.51
N VAL A 175 -1.00 44.27 11.97
CA VAL A 175 0.04 44.93 12.80
C VAL A 175 1.02 45.76 11.94
N ALA A 176 1.10 45.51 10.63
CA ALA A 176 1.96 46.29 9.70
C ALA A 176 1.31 47.57 9.16
N LYS A 177 0.09 47.95 9.58
CA LYS A 177 -0.63 49.13 9.13
C LYS A 177 -0.95 50.14 10.25
N SER A 178 -0.45 49.96 11.44
CA SER A 178 -0.48 50.94 12.50
C SER A 178 0.94 51.43 12.82
#